data_c3f2c5b81a1a241217b24e337f0a7925
#
_entry.id   c3f2c5b81a1a241217b24e337f0a7925
#
_cell.length_a   1.000
_cell.length_b   1.000
_cell.length_c   1.000
_cell.angle_alpha   90.00
_cell.angle_beta   90.00
_cell.angle_gamma   90.00
#
_symmetry.space_group_name_H-M   'P 1'
#
loop_
_entity.id
_entity.type
_entity.pdbx_description
1 polymer ?
#
loop_
_entity_poly.entity_id
_entity_poly.type
_entity_poly.pdbx_seq_one_letter_code
_entity_poly.pdbx_strand_id
1 'polypeptide(L)'
;MAETKTIIEQAYSAFNKRDIDGALALMTQDVSWPKASEGGKVVGKEEIRAYWTRQWGEFDPHVEPLEMTKEDEGKTLVRVHQIVKSLQGDVLSDSEVRHLFTVNSGLIAAMDLGDEADPTAGPSAAFAHRS
;
A
#
# COMPACT_ATOMS: atom_id res chain seq x y z
N MET A 1 18.28 1.27 -15.52
CA MET A 1 16.96 0.76 -15.30
C MET A 1 16.72 0.59 -13.82
N ALA A 2 15.62 1.05 -13.36
CA ALA A 2 15.33 1.00 -11.92
C ALA A 2 15.00 -0.43 -11.52
N GLU A 3 15.50 -0.82 -10.39
CA GLU A 3 15.19 -2.13 -9.86
C GLU A 3 13.83 -2.12 -9.20
N THR A 4 13.18 -3.26 -9.19
CA THR A 4 11.87 -3.40 -8.57
C THR A 4 11.91 -2.92 -7.12
N LYS A 5 12.93 -3.29 -6.38
CA LYS A 5 13.03 -2.89 -4.99
C LYS A 5 13.06 -1.37 -4.86
N THR A 6 13.83 -0.71 -5.70
CA THR A 6 13.94 0.74 -5.65
C THR A 6 12.60 1.40 -5.96
N ILE A 7 11.90 0.89 -6.96
CA ILE A 7 10.60 1.43 -7.33
C ILE A 7 9.62 1.33 -6.16
N ILE A 8 9.59 0.18 -5.51
CA ILE A 8 8.69 -0.03 -4.39
C ILE A 8 9.07 0.89 -3.22
N GLU A 9 10.37 1.02 -2.95
CA GLU A 9 10.80 1.89 -1.87
C GLU A 9 10.42 3.35 -2.15
N GLN A 10 10.55 3.76 -3.40
CA GLN A 10 10.17 5.12 -3.76
C GLN A 10 8.67 5.34 -3.61
N ALA A 11 7.88 4.32 -3.92
CA ALA A 11 6.43 4.44 -3.76
C ALA A 11 6.05 4.60 -2.29
N TYR A 12 6.66 3.84 -1.40
CA TYR A 12 6.38 4.01 0.03
C TYR A 12 6.82 5.38 0.52
N SER A 13 7.98 5.85 0.05
CA SER A 13 8.45 7.14 0.45
C SER A 13 7.51 8.25 0.00
N ALA A 14 7.03 8.16 -1.24
CA ALA A 14 6.10 9.15 -1.76
C ALA A 14 4.79 9.12 -0.97
N PHE A 15 4.31 7.92 -0.67
CA PHE A 15 3.08 7.77 0.10
C PHE A 15 3.23 8.45 1.47
N ASN A 16 4.34 8.19 2.16
CA ASN A 16 4.56 8.76 3.48
C ASN A 16 4.69 10.28 3.44
N LYS A 17 5.19 10.82 2.33
CA LYS A 17 5.32 12.26 2.17
C LYS A 17 4.05 12.90 1.63
N ARG A 18 3.04 12.10 1.38
CA ARG A 18 1.78 12.55 0.78
C ARG A 18 1.98 13.11 -0.63
N ASP A 19 2.99 12.57 -1.33
CA ASP A 19 3.30 12.99 -2.68
C ASP A 19 2.58 12.06 -3.65
N ILE A 20 1.33 12.33 -3.89
CA ILE A 20 0.50 11.47 -4.73
C ILE A 20 1.07 11.39 -6.15
N ASP A 21 1.43 12.52 -6.72
CA ASP A 21 1.95 12.53 -8.09
C ASP A 21 3.23 11.70 -8.19
N GLY A 22 4.11 11.80 -7.20
CA GLY A 22 5.33 11.01 -7.23
C GLY A 22 5.05 9.52 -7.17
N ALA A 23 4.08 9.12 -6.33
CA ALA A 23 3.74 7.71 -6.24
C ALA A 23 3.09 7.22 -7.51
N LEU A 24 2.15 7.99 -8.06
CA LEU A 24 1.45 7.56 -9.27
C LEU A 24 2.37 7.49 -10.48
N ALA A 25 3.42 8.29 -10.49
CA ALA A 25 4.38 8.25 -11.58
C ALA A 25 5.09 6.90 -11.67
N LEU A 26 5.07 6.13 -10.58
CA LEU A 26 5.71 4.81 -10.54
C LEU A 26 4.77 3.69 -10.94
N MET A 27 3.53 4.01 -11.32
CA MET A 27 2.49 3.02 -11.55
C MET A 27 2.00 3.04 -12.99
N THR A 28 1.40 1.92 -13.40
CA THR A 28 0.78 1.88 -14.72
C THR A 28 -0.54 2.64 -14.69
N GLN A 29 -1.05 2.98 -15.90
CA GLN A 29 -2.30 3.71 -15.98
C GLN A 29 -3.46 2.95 -15.36
N ASP A 30 -3.46 1.64 -15.50
CA ASP A 30 -4.56 0.82 -15.01
C ASP A 30 -4.19 0.08 -13.72
N VAL A 31 -3.31 0.65 -12.94
CA VAL A 31 -2.85 0.04 -11.71
C VAL A 31 -4.04 -0.32 -10.80
N SER A 32 -3.92 -1.47 -10.14
CA SER A 32 -4.95 -1.96 -9.23
C SER A 32 -4.44 -1.81 -7.79
N TRP A 33 -5.30 -1.32 -6.91
CA TRP A 33 -4.87 -1.02 -5.54
C TRP A 33 -5.97 -1.37 -4.56
N PRO A 34 -5.63 -1.98 -3.42
CA PRO A 34 -6.67 -2.34 -2.45
C PRO A 34 -7.10 -1.12 -1.64
N LYS A 35 -8.38 -1.08 -1.31
CA LYS A 35 -8.91 -0.04 -0.45
C LYS A 35 -9.02 -0.63 0.95
N ALA A 36 -7.92 -0.66 1.68
CA ALA A 36 -7.85 -1.35 2.96
C ALA A 36 -8.90 -0.84 3.94
N SER A 37 -9.17 0.44 3.94
CA SER A 37 -10.12 1.01 4.90
C SER A 37 -11.57 0.93 4.42
N GLU A 38 -11.79 0.71 3.14
CA GLU A 38 -13.15 0.70 2.60
C GLU A 38 -13.55 -0.66 2.03
N GLY A 39 -12.57 -1.52 1.79
CA GLY A 39 -12.85 -2.81 1.18
C GLY A 39 -12.82 -2.73 -0.33
N GLY A 40 -12.47 -3.83 -0.96
CA GLY A 40 -12.43 -3.88 -2.41
C GLY A 40 -11.18 -3.24 -2.98
N LYS A 41 -11.24 -2.90 -4.24
CA LYS A 41 -10.11 -2.33 -4.96
C LYS A 41 -10.53 -1.15 -5.80
N VAL A 42 -9.56 -0.29 -6.11
CA VAL A 42 -9.74 0.74 -7.13
C VAL A 42 -8.80 0.40 -8.27
N VAL A 43 -9.16 0.82 -9.46
CA VAL A 43 -8.34 0.59 -10.64
C VAL A 43 -8.11 1.93 -11.33
N GLY A 44 -6.83 2.20 -11.62
CA GLY A 44 -6.48 3.41 -12.32
C GLY A 44 -5.95 4.48 -11.40
N LYS A 45 -5.09 5.32 -11.95
CA LYS A 45 -4.42 6.34 -11.15
C LYS A 45 -5.37 7.35 -10.54
N GLU A 46 -6.40 7.73 -11.28
CA GLU A 46 -7.33 8.73 -10.77
C GLU A 46 -8.14 8.19 -9.60
N GLU A 47 -8.48 6.91 -9.66
CA GLU A 47 -9.21 6.29 -8.56
C GLU A 47 -8.34 6.20 -7.31
N ILE A 48 -7.06 5.91 -7.50
CA ILE A 48 -6.15 5.86 -6.37
C ILE A 48 -6.00 7.24 -5.76
N ARG A 49 -5.87 8.27 -6.60
CA ARG A 49 -5.77 9.64 -6.11
C ARG A 49 -6.98 10.00 -5.25
N ALA A 50 -8.15 9.66 -5.72
CA ALA A 50 -9.37 9.96 -4.99
C ALA A 50 -9.42 9.21 -3.66
N TYR A 51 -9.06 7.93 -3.69
CA TYR A 51 -9.08 7.12 -2.48
C TYR A 51 -8.07 7.62 -1.45
N TRP A 52 -6.85 7.90 -1.87
CA TRP A 52 -5.83 8.38 -0.93
C TRP A 52 -6.20 9.74 -0.37
N THR A 53 -6.76 10.61 -1.19
CA THR A 53 -7.17 11.93 -0.73
C THR A 53 -8.22 11.80 0.37
N ARG A 54 -9.20 10.90 0.16
CA ARG A 54 -10.20 10.66 1.19
C ARG A 54 -9.56 10.08 2.45
N GLN A 55 -8.68 9.10 2.28
CA GLN A 55 -8.09 8.41 3.40
C GLN A 55 -7.26 9.37 4.26
N TRP A 56 -6.48 10.21 3.62
CA TRP A 56 -5.64 11.16 4.35
C TRP A 56 -6.43 12.29 4.98
N GLY A 57 -7.67 12.44 4.62
CA GLY A 57 -8.57 13.38 5.28
C GLY A 57 -9.14 12.83 6.56
N GLU A 58 -8.98 11.54 6.81
CA GLU A 58 -9.52 10.88 7.99
C GLU A 58 -8.44 10.26 8.87
N PHE A 59 -7.33 9.83 8.27
CA PHE A 59 -6.29 9.11 8.98
C PHE A 59 -4.93 9.62 8.57
N ASP A 60 -3.95 9.31 9.39
CA ASP A 60 -2.56 9.63 9.09
C ASP A 60 -1.77 8.32 9.07
N PRO A 61 -1.81 7.58 7.97
CA PRO A 61 -1.09 6.31 7.89
C PRO A 61 0.38 6.51 7.53
N HIS A 62 1.20 5.62 8.06
CA HIS A 62 2.62 5.61 7.76
C HIS A 62 3.03 4.16 7.52
N VAL A 63 3.78 3.91 6.47
CA VAL A 63 4.20 2.56 6.12
C VAL A 63 5.71 2.52 5.95
N GLU A 64 6.31 1.46 6.48
CA GLU A 64 7.74 1.30 6.39
C GLU A 64 8.04 -0.11 5.90
N PRO A 65 8.68 -0.26 4.74
CA PRO A 65 9.02 -1.60 4.27
C PRO A 65 10.15 -2.19 5.10
N LEU A 66 9.96 -3.40 5.55
CA LEU A 66 10.93 -4.07 6.41
C LEU A 66 11.75 -5.09 5.64
N GLU A 67 11.11 -5.80 4.70
CA GLU A 67 11.78 -6.85 3.98
C GLU A 67 11.05 -7.08 2.67
N MET A 68 11.78 -7.31 1.60
CA MET A 68 11.20 -7.60 0.31
C MET A 68 11.70 -8.94 -0.17
N THR A 69 10.77 -9.76 -0.66
CA THR A 69 11.10 -11.08 -1.19
C THR A 69 10.55 -11.18 -2.59
N LYS A 70 11.41 -11.48 -3.53
CA LYS A 70 10.98 -11.61 -4.91
C LYS A 70 10.23 -12.93 -5.07
N GLU A 71 9.03 -12.83 -5.62
CA GLU A 71 8.22 -13.99 -5.92
C GLU A 71 8.26 -14.24 -7.42
N ASP A 72 7.41 -15.14 -7.90
CA ASP A 72 7.39 -15.46 -9.31
C ASP A 72 6.74 -14.38 -10.15
N GLU A 73 7.15 -14.33 -11.42
CA GLU A 73 6.43 -13.59 -12.43
C GLU A 73 6.20 -12.12 -12.13
N GLY A 74 7.25 -11.48 -11.75
CA GLY A 74 7.16 -10.04 -11.56
C GLY A 74 6.53 -9.60 -10.27
N LYS A 75 6.35 -10.52 -9.34
CA LYS A 75 5.74 -10.17 -8.06
C LYS A 75 6.78 -10.07 -6.96
N THR A 76 6.55 -9.17 -6.04
CA THR A 76 7.44 -8.97 -4.89
C THR A 76 6.59 -8.84 -3.65
N LEU A 77 6.89 -9.63 -2.65
CA LEU A 77 6.17 -9.59 -1.39
C LEU A 77 6.95 -8.69 -0.43
N VAL A 78 6.27 -7.74 0.16
CA VAL A 78 6.89 -6.78 1.07
C VAL A 78 6.26 -6.92 2.45
N ARG A 79 7.10 -7.09 3.44
CA ARG A 79 6.66 -7.08 4.82
C ARG A 79 6.75 -5.65 5.30
N VAL A 80 5.69 -5.12 5.83
CA VAL A 80 5.55 -3.69 6.09
C VAL A 80 5.12 -3.45 7.52
N HIS A 81 5.76 -2.51 8.19
CA HIS A 81 5.28 -2.03 9.48
C HIS A 81 4.34 -0.86 9.19
N GLN A 82 3.11 -0.99 9.59
CA GLN A 82 2.11 0.01 9.30
C GLN A 82 1.55 0.60 10.59
N ILE A 83 1.60 1.91 10.68
CA ILE A 83 1.02 2.62 11.81
C ILE A 83 -0.03 3.55 11.24
N VAL A 84 -1.24 3.47 11.78
CA VAL A 84 -2.32 4.38 11.39
C VAL A 84 -2.67 5.22 12.59
N LYS A 85 -2.60 6.53 12.42
CA LYS A 85 -2.94 7.46 13.50
C LYS A 85 -4.16 8.25 13.13
N SER A 86 -4.83 8.79 14.13
CA SER A 86 -5.87 9.76 13.87
C SER A 86 -5.19 11.06 13.44
N LEU A 87 -5.97 11.99 12.95
CA LEU A 87 -5.41 13.29 12.57
C LEU A 87 -4.90 14.06 13.78
N GLN A 88 -5.32 13.66 14.97
CA GLN A 88 -4.84 14.28 16.20
C GLN A 88 -3.59 13.62 16.75
N GLY A 89 -3.14 12.55 16.10
CA GLY A 89 -1.90 11.89 16.50
C GLY A 89 -2.06 10.65 17.35
N ASP A 90 -3.28 10.22 17.62
CA ASP A 90 -3.49 9.01 18.41
C ASP A 90 -3.26 7.77 17.55
N VAL A 91 -2.56 6.78 18.09
CA VAL A 91 -2.31 5.57 17.35
C VAL A 91 -3.57 4.71 17.35
N LEU A 92 -4.11 4.48 16.16
CA LEU A 92 -5.30 3.66 16.00
C LEU A 92 -4.94 2.22 15.67
N SER A 93 -3.83 2.01 15.01
CA SER A 93 -3.39 0.69 14.61
C SER A 93 -1.89 0.69 14.45
N ASP A 94 -1.25 -0.36 14.91
CA ASP A 94 0.19 -0.52 14.79
C ASP A 94 0.41 -2.00 14.54
N SER A 95 0.69 -2.36 13.31
CA SER A 95 0.76 -3.77 12.99
C SER A 95 1.71 -4.01 11.83
N GLU A 96 2.00 -5.26 11.59
CA GLU A 96 2.81 -5.66 10.47
C GLU A 96 1.87 -6.28 9.44
N VAL A 97 1.98 -5.82 8.21
CA VAL A 97 1.14 -6.32 7.13
C VAL A 97 2.03 -6.72 5.97
N ARG A 98 1.45 -7.35 4.98
CA ARG A 98 2.18 -7.75 3.80
C ARG A 98 1.50 -7.20 2.57
N HIS A 99 2.31 -6.70 1.65
CA HIS A 99 1.83 -6.18 0.39
C HIS A 99 2.49 -6.95 -0.74
N LEU A 100 1.70 -7.46 -1.66
CA LEU A 100 2.23 -8.17 -2.81
C LEU A 100 2.13 -7.26 -4.02
N PHE A 101 3.28 -6.84 -4.54
CA PHE A 101 3.32 -5.93 -5.66
C PHE A 101 3.54 -6.69 -6.95
N THR A 102 2.85 -6.27 -8.00
CA THR A 102 3.10 -6.74 -9.36
C THR A 102 3.75 -5.60 -10.11
N VAL A 103 4.93 -5.85 -10.67
CA VAL A 103 5.69 -4.83 -11.38
C VAL A 103 5.90 -5.31 -12.81
N ASN A 104 5.47 -4.50 -13.77
CA ASN A 104 5.62 -4.81 -15.17
C ASN A 104 6.37 -3.68 -15.84
N SER A 105 7.42 -4.02 -16.59
CA SER A 105 8.18 -3.04 -17.37
C SER A 105 8.62 -1.85 -16.53
N GLY A 106 8.99 -2.11 -15.29
CA GLY A 106 9.50 -1.04 -14.44
C GLY A 106 8.45 -0.18 -13.80
N LEU A 107 7.17 -0.57 -13.87
CA LEU A 107 6.10 0.18 -13.23
C LEU A 107 5.25 -0.76 -12.38
N ILE A 108 4.71 -0.22 -11.31
CA ILE A 108 3.83 -1.00 -10.44
C ILE A 108 2.48 -1.13 -11.13
N ALA A 109 2.07 -2.37 -11.38
CA ALA A 109 0.79 -2.65 -12.03
C ALA A 109 -0.30 -3.01 -11.06
N ALA A 110 0.04 -3.50 -9.88
CA ALA A 110 -0.96 -3.90 -8.91
C ALA A 110 -0.32 -4.04 -7.54
N MET A 111 -1.12 -3.86 -6.53
CA MET A 111 -0.73 -4.21 -5.18
C MET A 111 -1.89 -4.97 -4.57
N ASP A 112 -1.59 -6.06 -3.91
CA ASP A 112 -2.59 -6.86 -3.23
C ASP A 112 -2.16 -7.03 -1.79
N LEU A 113 -3.12 -7.27 -0.91
CA LEU A 113 -2.81 -7.57 0.47
C LEU A 113 -2.42 -9.03 0.54
N GLY A 114 -1.27 -9.30 1.10
CA GLY A 114 -0.65 -10.60 0.95
C GLY A 114 -0.60 -11.47 2.18
N ASP A 115 -1.46 -11.26 3.12
CA ASP A 115 -1.38 -12.04 4.33
C ASP A 115 -2.55 -12.94 4.57
N GLU A 116 -3.19 -13.33 3.54
CA GLU A 116 -4.30 -14.19 3.69
C GLU A 116 -3.91 -15.50 4.32
N ALA A 117 -2.65 -15.77 4.42
CA ALA A 117 -2.23 -16.98 5.07
C ALA A 117 -2.63 -17.00 6.53
N ASP A 118 -2.92 -15.85 7.11
CA ASP A 118 -3.32 -15.78 8.49
C ASP A 118 -4.62 -15.03 8.60
N PRO A 119 -5.72 -15.72 8.41
CA PRO A 119 -7.00 -15.06 8.41
C PRO A 119 -7.36 -14.39 9.72
N THR A 120 -6.78 -14.84 10.82
CA THR A 120 -7.13 -14.20 12.07
C THR A 120 -6.46 -12.87 12.22
N ALA A 121 -5.42 -12.63 11.46
CA ALA A 121 -4.71 -11.38 11.53
C ALA A 121 -4.85 -10.59 10.27
N GLY A 122 -5.81 -10.90 9.46
CA GLY A 122 -5.95 -10.22 8.20
C GLY A 122 -5.93 -8.73 8.35
N PRO A 123 -5.36 -8.04 7.39
CA PRO A 123 -5.23 -6.60 7.50
C PRO A 123 -6.55 -5.89 7.54
N SER A 124 -7.51 -6.41 6.87
CA SER A 124 -8.79 -5.75 6.95
C SER A 124 -9.36 -5.92 8.31
N ALA A 125 -9.10 -7.03 8.93
CA ALA A 125 -9.59 -7.17 10.27
C ALA A 125 -8.90 -6.20 11.16
N ALA A 126 -7.60 -6.05 11.04
CA ALA A 126 -6.90 -5.18 11.90
C ALA A 126 -7.24 -3.74 11.66
N PHE A 127 -7.64 -3.41 10.47
CA PHE A 127 -7.85 -2.02 10.15
C PHE A 127 -9.28 -1.68 10.06
N ALA A 128 -10.01 -2.44 9.33
CA ALA A 128 -11.37 -2.12 9.11
C ALA A 128 -12.17 -2.44 10.28
N HIS A 129 -11.95 -3.55 10.99
CA HIS A 129 -12.85 -3.73 11.98
C HIS A 129 -12.39 -3.48 13.28
N ARG A 130 -11.41 -2.85 13.36
CA ARG A 130 -11.09 -2.35 14.49
C ARG A 130 -12.07 -1.62 14.91
N SER A 131 -12.57 -1.38 14.24
CA SER A 131 -13.61 -0.60 14.48
C SER A 131 -14.35 -0.74 15.30
#